data_1fb80bb687896ace3a4c38076c3f19ba
#
_entry.id   1fb80bb687896ace3a4c38076c3f19ba
#
_cell.length_a   1.000
_cell.length_b   1.000
_cell.length_c   1.000
_cell.angle_alpha   90.00
_cell.angle_beta   90.00
_cell.angle_gamma   90.00
#
_symmetry.space_group_name_H-M   'P 1'
#
loop_
_entity.id
_entity.type
_entity.pdbx_description
1 polymer ?
#
loop_
_entity_poly.entity_id
_entity_poly.type
_entity_poly.pdbx_seq_one_letter_code
_entity_poly.pdbx_strand_id
1 'polypeptide(L)'
;MIMSSSLAHSINSLNSVALGEKKATLVLTNCNLLSVYTREIIPKTQIAIINDRIAYVGLDASHTIGPKTKVIDIDEKFVSPGFADPHLHIDQFVLPSEFAKQALLCGVTSLFSDPIDIVSVAGYKGFQEFLKLGENLPIRIFQTVPGGLPVDAKFSSSKSLSLSQEKTAIKHPHVIGMGEV
;
A
#
# COMPACT_ATOMS: atom_id res chain seq x y z
N MET A 1 7.49 -12.71 -3.16
CA MET A 1 6.65 -13.11 -2.00
C MET A 1 7.07 -12.26 -0.81
N ILE A 2 6.49 -11.06 -0.70
CA ILE A 2 6.65 -10.25 0.51
C ILE A 2 5.74 -10.91 1.54
N MET A 3 6.29 -11.82 2.33
CA MET A 3 5.60 -12.31 3.51
C MET A 3 5.33 -11.10 4.39
N SER A 4 4.06 -10.74 4.56
CA SER A 4 3.61 -9.95 5.68
C SER A 4 4.07 -10.71 6.94
N SER A 5 5.26 -10.37 7.44
CA SER A 5 5.63 -10.78 8.79
C SER A 5 4.50 -10.27 9.68
N SER A 6 3.90 -11.15 10.48
CA SER A 6 2.79 -10.74 11.35
C SER A 6 3.23 -9.47 12.10
N LEU A 7 2.35 -8.52 12.31
CA LEU A 7 2.62 -7.28 13.04
C LEU A 7 3.36 -7.56 14.36
N ALA A 8 3.01 -8.66 15.04
CA ALA A 8 3.66 -9.13 16.26
C ALA A 8 5.17 -9.43 16.08
N HIS A 9 5.58 -9.97 14.93
CA HIS A 9 7.01 -10.22 14.67
C HIS A 9 7.79 -8.94 14.37
N SER A 10 7.11 -7.95 13.79
CA SER A 10 7.71 -6.65 13.47
C SER A 10 7.86 -5.77 14.70
N ILE A 11 6.93 -5.80 15.66
CA ILE A 11 6.88 -4.92 16.83
C ILE A 11 8.17 -4.97 17.64
N ASN A 12 8.68 -6.16 17.97
CA ASN A 12 9.93 -6.27 18.75
C ASN A 12 11.11 -5.61 18.02
N SER A 13 11.21 -5.80 16.70
CA SER A 13 12.28 -5.19 15.91
C SER A 13 12.13 -3.66 15.82
N LEU A 14 10.90 -3.15 15.71
CA LEU A 14 10.62 -1.72 15.69
C LEU A 14 10.97 -1.09 17.03
N ASN A 15 10.55 -1.69 18.15
CA ASN A 15 10.87 -1.21 19.49
C ASN A 15 12.36 -1.20 19.76
N SER A 16 13.10 -2.27 19.39
CA SER A 16 14.56 -2.31 19.57
C SER A 16 15.26 -1.21 18.77
N VAL A 17 14.77 -0.86 17.57
CA VAL A 17 15.30 0.28 16.81
C VAL A 17 14.95 1.60 17.50
N ALA A 18 13.69 1.77 17.91
CA ALA A 18 13.26 2.99 18.59
C ALA A 18 14.03 3.25 19.90
N LEU A 19 14.46 2.20 20.60
CA LEU A 19 15.29 2.26 21.81
C LEU A 19 16.81 2.35 21.53
N GLY A 20 17.25 2.24 20.27
CA GLY A 20 18.65 2.27 19.87
C GLY A 20 19.42 0.96 20.11
N GLU A 21 18.76 -0.07 20.60
CA GLU A 21 19.34 -1.41 20.80
C GLU A 21 19.69 -2.09 19.47
N LYS A 22 18.91 -1.80 18.44
CA LYS A 22 19.13 -2.21 17.05
C LYS A 22 19.24 -0.95 16.17
N LYS A 23 20.03 -1.06 15.09
CA LYS A 23 20.22 0.07 14.19
C LYS A 23 19.23 0.01 13.03
N ALA A 24 18.79 1.19 12.60
CA ALA A 24 17.93 1.37 11.44
C ALA A 24 18.65 0.99 10.14
N THR A 25 17.90 0.61 9.11
CA THR A 25 18.45 0.43 7.76
C THR A 25 18.55 1.75 7.02
N LEU A 26 17.65 2.69 7.32
CA LEU A 26 17.59 4.02 6.72
C LEU A 26 17.15 5.04 7.77
N VAL A 27 17.79 6.20 7.75
CA VAL A 27 17.35 7.38 8.52
C VAL A 27 17.22 8.56 7.58
N LEU A 28 16.07 9.21 7.61
CA LEU A 28 15.85 10.50 6.97
C LEU A 28 16.09 11.58 8.01
N THR A 29 16.89 12.57 7.68
CA THR A 29 17.21 13.69 8.57
C THR A 29 16.75 15.01 7.98
N ASN A 30 16.63 16.04 8.83
CA ASN A 30 16.31 17.39 8.41
C ASN A 30 14.98 17.50 7.61
N CYS A 31 13.94 16.80 8.07
CA CYS A 31 12.62 16.77 7.44
C CYS A 31 11.71 17.83 8.03
N ASN A 32 10.88 18.47 7.20
CA ASN A 32 9.66 19.14 7.62
C ASN A 32 8.51 18.14 7.52
N LEU A 33 8.18 17.48 8.63
CA LEU A 33 7.15 16.43 8.65
C LEU A 33 5.75 17.03 8.62
N LEU A 34 4.96 16.67 7.61
CA LEU A 34 3.52 16.90 7.59
C LEU A 34 2.84 15.83 8.44
N SER A 35 2.56 16.16 9.70
CA SER A 35 1.90 15.25 10.62
C SER A 35 0.41 15.20 10.33
N VAL A 36 -0.06 14.08 9.76
CA VAL A 36 -1.49 13.86 9.49
C VAL A 36 -2.31 13.62 10.77
N TYR A 37 -1.65 13.28 11.87
CA TYR A 37 -2.31 13.06 13.16
C TYR A 37 -2.61 14.37 13.88
N THR A 38 -1.64 15.29 13.91
CA THR A 38 -1.77 16.57 14.62
C THR A 38 -2.13 17.73 13.70
N ARG A 39 -2.07 17.53 12.38
CA ARG A 39 -2.29 18.54 11.33
C ARG A 39 -1.29 19.70 11.41
N GLU A 40 -0.07 19.40 11.80
CA GLU A 40 1.01 20.35 11.98
C GLU A 40 2.18 20.04 11.05
N ILE A 41 3.01 21.04 10.79
CA ILE A 41 4.34 20.86 10.21
C ILE A 41 5.32 20.81 11.36
N ILE A 42 5.99 19.67 11.55
CA ILE A 42 6.99 19.48 12.59
C ILE A 42 8.38 19.60 11.94
N PRO A 43 9.09 20.74 12.15
CA PRO A 43 10.37 20.95 11.51
C PRO A 43 11.47 20.09 12.14
N LYS A 44 12.56 19.90 11.39
CA LYS A 44 13.78 19.19 11.83
C LYS A 44 13.53 17.77 12.33
N THR A 45 12.43 17.17 11.88
CA THR A 45 12.08 15.78 12.22
C THR A 45 13.07 14.82 11.58
N GLN A 46 13.38 13.75 12.30
CA GLN A 46 14.15 12.62 11.81
C GLN A 46 13.31 11.36 11.85
N ILE A 47 13.45 10.50 10.83
CA ILE A 47 12.62 9.30 10.66
C ILE A 47 13.55 8.11 10.49
N ALA A 48 13.51 7.17 11.44
CA ALA A 48 14.26 5.92 11.35
C ALA A 48 13.38 4.79 10.84
N ILE A 49 13.90 4.06 9.86
CA ILE A 49 13.21 3.00 9.13
C ILE A 49 14.03 1.72 9.23
N ILE A 50 13.37 0.62 9.50
CA ILE A 50 13.95 -0.71 9.39
C ILE A 50 13.16 -1.55 8.39
N ASN A 51 13.85 -2.01 7.35
CA ASN A 51 13.27 -2.71 6.21
C ASN A 51 12.18 -1.83 5.53
N ASP A 52 10.91 -2.20 5.69
CA ASP A 52 9.74 -1.54 5.09
C ASP A 52 8.88 -0.79 6.13
N ARG A 53 9.38 -0.60 7.36
CA ARG A 53 8.60 -0.04 8.47
C ARG A 53 9.29 1.14 9.12
N ILE A 54 8.52 2.16 9.45
CA ILE A 54 8.94 3.28 10.30
C ILE A 54 9.03 2.77 11.74
N ALA A 55 10.22 2.91 12.34
CA ALA A 55 10.48 2.49 13.71
C ALA A 55 10.50 3.66 14.69
N TYR A 56 10.94 4.84 14.25
CA TYR A 56 11.04 6.02 15.11
C TYR A 56 10.78 7.29 14.30
N VAL A 57 10.10 8.24 14.92
CA VAL A 57 9.90 9.61 14.42
C VAL A 57 10.11 10.57 15.58
N GLY A 58 11.05 11.51 15.45
CA GLY A 58 11.36 12.47 16.50
C GLY A 58 12.38 13.49 16.05
N LEU A 59 12.81 14.35 16.97
CA LEU A 59 13.77 15.41 16.68
C LEU A 59 15.22 14.91 16.60
N ASP A 60 15.52 13.77 17.21
CA ASP A 60 16.85 13.16 17.19
C ASP A 60 16.73 11.62 17.08
N ALA A 61 17.19 11.10 15.96
CA ALA A 61 17.29 9.67 15.67
C ALA A 61 18.74 9.14 15.71
N SER A 62 19.71 9.90 16.22
CA SER A 62 21.14 9.54 16.23
C SER A 62 21.40 8.21 16.90
N HIS A 63 20.63 7.87 17.95
CA HIS A 63 20.69 6.61 18.67
C HIS A 63 20.33 5.40 17.80
N THR A 64 19.64 5.60 16.66
CA THR A 64 19.26 4.55 15.73
C THR A 64 20.28 4.36 14.60
N ILE A 65 21.26 5.24 14.45
CA ILE A 65 22.25 5.22 13.38
C ILE A 65 23.40 4.28 13.74
N GLY A 66 23.83 3.47 12.79
CA GLY A 66 24.99 2.60 12.91
C GLY A 66 25.81 2.56 11.61
N PRO A 67 26.92 1.81 11.58
CA PRO A 67 27.84 1.80 10.44
C PRO A 67 27.23 1.37 9.10
N LYS A 68 26.13 0.65 9.13
CA LYS A 68 25.41 0.16 7.94
C LYS A 68 24.11 0.94 7.66
N THR A 69 23.78 1.93 8.47
CA THR A 69 22.58 2.74 8.29
C THR A 69 22.80 3.71 7.13
N LYS A 70 21.91 3.67 6.14
CA LYS A 70 21.87 4.71 5.12
C LYS A 70 21.25 5.96 5.73
N VAL A 71 21.94 7.10 5.66
CA VAL A 71 21.39 8.38 6.09
C VAL A 71 21.16 9.25 4.87
N ILE A 72 19.97 9.85 4.78
CA ILE A 72 19.60 10.77 3.70
C ILE A 72 19.16 12.08 4.35
N ASP A 73 19.88 13.16 4.04
CA ASP A 73 19.46 14.51 4.38
C ASP A 73 18.37 14.95 3.40
N ILE A 74 17.22 15.34 3.92
CA ILE A 74 16.05 15.78 3.15
C ILE A 74 16.11 17.27 2.82
N ASP A 75 17.11 17.99 3.36
CA ASP A 75 17.37 19.39 3.01
C ASP A 75 16.13 20.29 3.27
N GLU A 76 15.53 20.16 4.44
CA GLU A 76 14.34 20.90 4.89
C GLU A 76 13.10 20.74 3.99
N LYS A 77 13.11 19.77 3.06
CA LYS A 77 11.94 19.48 2.26
C LYS A 77 10.83 18.82 3.09
N PHE A 78 9.61 18.91 2.59
CA PHE A 78 8.46 18.30 3.23
C PHE A 78 8.47 16.79 3.04
N VAL A 79 8.13 16.09 4.11
CA VAL A 79 7.89 14.64 4.12
C VAL A 79 6.49 14.38 4.63
N SER A 80 5.73 13.59 3.92
CA SER A 80 4.37 13.18 4.28
C SER A 80 4.21 11.68 4.09
N PRO A 81 3.17 11.03 4.67
CA PRO A 81 2.71 9.75 4.18
C PRO A 81 2.43 9.82 2.67
N GLY A 82 2.66 8.74 1.94
CA GLY A 82 2.26 8.66 0.54
C GLY A 82 0.75 8.79 0.38
N PHE A 83 0.32 9.37 -0.72
CA PHE A 83 -1.10 9.51 -1.01
C PHE A 83 -1.77 8.15 -1.23
N ALA A 84 -3.05 8.08 -0.90
CA ALA A 84 -3.90 6.94 -1.19
C ALA A 84 -5.01 7.38 -2.16
N ASP A 85 -5.22 6.61 -3.22
CA ASP A 85 -6.41 6.75 -4.05
C ASP A 85 -7.44 5.76 -3.52
N PRO A 86 -8.53 6.23 -2.90
CA PRO A 86 -9.46 5.40 -2.16
C PRO A 86 -10.43 4.60 -3.04
N HIS A 87 -10.53 4.93 -4.32
CA HIS A 87 -11.41 4.22 -5.26
C HIS A 87 -11.04 4.51 -6.71
N LEU A 88 -10.78 3.45 -7.48
CA LEU A 88 -10.53 3.55 -8.91
C LEU A 88 -10.74 2.20 -9.62
N HIS A 89 -10.80 2.25 -10.96
CA HIS A 89 -10.91 1.09 -11.85
C HIS A 89 -9.67 1.03 -12.74
N ILE A 90 -8.58 0.41 -12.26
CA ILE A 90 -7.31 0.31 -13.02
C ILE A 90 -7.53 -0.47 -14.32
N ASP A 91 -8.36 -1.51 -14.25
CA ASP A 91 -8.64 -2.46 -15.33
C ASP A 91 -9.32 -1.84 -16.56
N GLN A 92 -9.87 -0.63 -16.44
CA GLN A 92 -10.43 0.12 -17.56
C GLN A 92 -9.37 0.75 -18.47
N PHE A 93 -8.16 0.97 -17.97
CA PHE A 93 -7.20 1.84 -18.65
C PHE A 93 -5.94 1.10 -19.06
N VAL A 94 -5.26 0.48 -18.11
CA VAL A 94 -3.94 -0.10 -18.31
C VAL A 94 -3.68 -1.25 -17.34
N LEU A 95 -2.58 -1.97 -17.55
CA LEU A 95 -2.14 -2.97 -16.58
C LEU A 95 -1.69 -2.32 -15.27
N PRO A 96 -1.87 -2.99 -14.12
CA PRO A 96 -1.46 -2.49 -12.80
C PRO A 96 -0.01 -2.02 -12.74
N SER A 97 0.91 -2.67 -13.46
CA SER A 97 2.33 -2.30 -13.51
C SER A 97 2.56 -0.94 -14.16
N GLU A 98 1.81 -0.62 -15.21
CA GLU A 98 1.94 0.67 -15.90
C GLU A 98 1.28 1.79 -15.11
N PHE A 99 0.11 1.51 -14.53
CA PHE A 99 -0.58 2.47 -13.67
C PHE A 99 0.29 2.83 -12.44
N ALA A 100 0.91 1.81 -11.81
CA ALA A 100 1.77 2.00 -10.65
C ALA A 100 2.92 2.98 -10.90
N LYS A 101 3.53 2.95 -12.08
CA LYS A 101 4.61 3.87 -12.44
C LYS A 101 4.15 5.33 -12.41
N GLN A 102 2.99 5.61 -12.99
CA GLN A 102 2.44 6.98 -13.03
C GLN A 102 1.94 7.41 -11.65
N ALA A 103 1.27 6.53 -10.93
CA ALA A 103 0.79 6.80 -9.57
C ALA A 103 1.93 7.19 -8.64
N LEU A 104 3.05 6.46 -8.67
CA LEU A 104 4.23 6.77 -7.85
C LEU A 104 4.85 8.12 -8.20
N LEU A 105 4.89 8.52 -9.47
CA LEU A 105 5.38 9.85 -9.89
C LEU A 105 4.50 10.97 -9.33
N CYS A 106 3.22 10.69 -9.08
CA CYS A 106 2.27 11.62 -8.45
C CYS A 106 2.25 11.51 -6.90
N GLY A 107 3.13 10.70 -6.31
CA GLY A 107 3.19 10.50 -4.85
C GLY A 107 2.12 9.56 -4.28
N VAL A 108 1.36 8.87 -5.12
CA VAL A 108 0.37 7.86 -4.69
C VAL A 108 1.09 6.55 -4.42
N THR A 109 0.92 5.99 -3.22
CA THR A 109 1.60 4.77 -2.76
C THR A 109 0.65 3.64 -2.41
N SER A 110 -0.65 3.93 -2.35
CA SER A 110 -1.70 2.94 -2.09
C SER A 110 -2.90 3.19 -2.99
N LEU A 111 -3.40 2.13 -3.61
CA LEU A 111 -4.53 2.14 -4.54
C LEU A 111 -5.59 1.16 -4.05
N PHE A 112 -6.85 1.56 -4.12
CA PHE A 112 -8.00 0.74 -3.77
C PHE A 112 -8.85 0.57 -5.03
N SER A 113 -8.64 -0.55 -5.73
CA SER A 113 -9.21 -0.80 -7.04
C SER A 113 -10.42 -1.73 -6.98
N ASP A 114 -11.46 -1.39 -7.73
CA ASP A 114 -12.60 -2.25 -7.97
C ASP A 114 -12.53 -2.79 -9.40
N PRO A 115 -12.15 -4.07 -9.61
CA PRO A 115 -11.86 -4.65 -10.91
C PRO A 115 -13.13 -5.17 -11.62
N ILE A 116 -14.10 -4.28 -11.82
CA ILE A 116 -15.42 -4.61 -12.42
C ILE A 116 -15.25 -5.09 -13.87
N ASP A 117 -14.45 -4.40 -14.67
CA ASP A 117 -14.37 -4.67 -16.09
C ASP A 117 -13.70 -6.00 -16.40
N ILE A 118 -12.58 -6.29 -15.74
CA ILE A 118 -11.92 -7.59 -15.95
C ILE A 118 -12.79 -8.75 -15.45
N VAL A 119 -13.58 -8.55 -14.39
CA VAL A 119 -14.54 -9.58 -13.91
C VAL A 119 -15.67 -9.74 -14.89
N SER A 120 -16.24 -8.66 -15.43
CA SER A 120 -17.34 -8.72 -16.39
C SER A 120 -16.96 -9.47 -17.68
N VAL A 121 -15.70 -9.37 -18.10
CA VAL A 121 -15.19 -10.03 -19.31
C VAL A 121 -14.67 -11.44 -19.01
N ALA A 122 -13.88 -11.64 -17.98
CA ALA A 122 -13.13 -12.87 -17.73
C ALA A 122 -13.58 -13.64 -16.47
N GLY A 123 -14.51 -13.08 -15.68
CA GLY A 123 -15.04 -13.72 -14.47
C GLY A 123 -13.98 -13.90 -13.39
N TYR A 124 -14.15 -14.92 -12.57
CA TYR A 124 -13.27 -15.20 -11.43
C TYR A 124 -11.80 -15.42 -11.84
N LYS A 125 -11.56 -16.03 -12.99
CA LYS A 125 -10.19 -16.20 -13.50
C LYS A 125 -9.54 -14.85 -13.79
N GLY A 126 -10.28 -13.93 -14.40
CA GLY A 126 -9.80 -12.56 -14.64
C GLY A 126 -9.46 -11.84 -13.34
N PHE A 127 -10.32 -11.96 -12.34
CA PHE A 127 -10.04 -11.43 -10.99
C PHE A 127 -8.75 -11.97 -10.39
N GLN A 128 -8.55 -13.29 -10.43
CA GLN A 128 -7.35 -13.92 -9.89
C GLN A 128 -6.06 -13.47 -10.60
N GLU A 129 -6.08 -13.38 -11.92
CA GLU A 129 -4.92 -12.91 -12.67
C GLU A 129 -4.65 -11.42 -12.41
N PHE A 130 -5.70 -10.61 -12.27
CA PHE A 130 -5.55 -9.19 -11.95
C PHE A 130 -4.97 -8.97 -10.55
N LEU A 131 -5.36 -9.79 -9.56
CA LEU A 131 -4.72 -9.80 -8.24
C LEU A 131 -3.21 -10.06 -8.35
N LYS A 132 -2.81 -11.10 -9.11
CA LYS A 132 -1.39 -11.45 -9.31
C LYS A 132 -0.59 -10.33 -9.98
N LEU A 133 -1.18 -9.63 -10.95
CA LEU A 133 -0.54 -8.49 -11.62
C LEU A 133 -0.29 -7.31 -10.67
N GLY A 134 -1.09 -7.18 -9.61
CA GLY A 134 -0.90 -6.19 -8.56
C GLY A 134 0.15 -6.56 -7.51
N GLU A 135 0.58 -7.82 -7.48
CA GLU A 135 1.61 -8.28 -6.54
C GLU A 135 3.02 -7.84 -6.96
N ASN A 136 3.90 -7.69 -5.96
CA ASN A 136 5.32 -7.36 -6.16
C ASN A 136 5.60 -6.02 -6.90
N LEU A 137 4.61 -5.15 -6.96
CA LEU A 137 4.80 -3.78 -7.44
C LEU A 137 5.35 -2.89 -6.31
N PRO A 138 6.07 -1.80 -6.63
CA PRO A 138 6.57 -0.86 -5.64
C PRO A 138 5.48 0.07 -5.06
N ILE A 139 4.23 -0.30 -5.20
CA ILE A 139 3.01 0.36 -4.71
C ILE A 139 2.09 -0.71 -4.12
N ARG A 140 1.24 -0.34 -3.18
CA ARG A 140 0.24 -1.25 -2.62
C ARG A 140 -1.05 -1.13 -3.42
N ILE A 141 -1.50 -2.24 -4.00
CA ILE A 141 -2.80 -2.31 -4.67
C ILE A 141 -3.69 -3.26 -3.88
N PHE A 142 -4.76 -2.70 -3.33
CA PHE A 142 -5.83 -3.45 -2.70
C PHE A 142 -7.00 -3.56 -3.66
N GLN A 143 -7.67 -4.70 -3.66
CA GLN A 143 -8.81 -4.97 -4.52
C GLN A 143 -10.08 -5.10 -3.69
N THR A 144 -11.20 -4.77 -4.30
CA THR A 144 -12.51 -5.18 -3.80
C THR A 144 -13.03 -6.36 -4.63
N VAL A 145 -14.02 -7.06 -4.10
CA VAL A 145 -14.75 -8.09 -4.83
C VAL A 145 -15.96 -7.43 -5.50
N PRO A 146 -16.02 -7.32 -6.83
CA PRO A 146 -17.17 -6.71 -7.49
C PRO A 146 -18.47 -7.47 -7.19
N GLY A 147 -19.45 -6.78 -6.61
CA GLY A 147 -20.73 -7.38 -6.20
C GLY A 147 -21.89 -7.07 -7.15
N GLY A 148 -21.81 -5.99 -7.93
CA GLY A 148 -22.90 -5.50 -8.78
C GLY A 148 -23.01 -6.12 -10.17
N LEU A 149 -22.37 -7.24 -10.44
CA LEU A 149 -22.37 -7.90 -11.75
C LEU A 149 -23.24 -9.18 -11.79
N PRO A 150 -23.94 -9.40 -12.89
CA PRO A 150 -24.27 -8.45 -13.95
C PRO A 150 -25.30 -7.43 -13.46
N VAL A 151 -25.22 -6.19 -13.92
CA VAL A 151 -26.18 -5.12 -13.54
C VAL A 151 -27.62 -5.53 -13.87
N ASP A 152 -27.81 -6.16 -15.01
CA ASP A 152 -29.07 -6.80 -15.39
C ASP A 152 -28.77 -8.07 -16.20
N ALA A 153 -29.03 -9.22 -15.61
CA ALA A 153 -28.77 -10.52 -16.24
C ALA A 153 -29.59 -10.76 -17.52
N LYS A 154 -30.69 -10.03 -17.72
CA LYS A 154 -31.53 -10.14 -18.91
C LYS A 154 -30.90 -9.43 -20.13
N PHE A 155 -30.18 -8.35 -19.90
CA PHE A 155 -29.66 -7.53 -20.97
C PHE A 155 -28.11 -7.50 -21.01
N SER A 156 -27.45 -8.17 -20.09
CA SER A 156 -25.99 -8.20 -19.99
C SER A 156 -25.46 -9.61 -20.22
N SER A 157 -24.42 -9.71 -21.05
CA SER A 157 -23.60 -10.92 -21.21
C SER A 157 -22.37 -10.94 -20.28
N SER A 158 -22.26 -9.97 -19.39
CA SER A 158 -21.14 -9.90 -18.45
C SER A 158 -21.13 -11.10 -17.51
N LYS A 159 -19.92 -11.53 -17.16
CA LYS A 159 -19.70 -12.55 -16.15
C LYS A 159 -19.84 -11.95 -14.75
N SER A 160 -20.10 -12.79 -13.78
CA SER A 160 -20.12 -12.46 -12.36
C SER A 160 -19.34 -13.50 -11.57
N LEU A 161 -19.16 -13.25 -10.30
CA LEU A 161 -18.66 -14.24 -9.36
C LEU A 161 -19.83 -14.97 -8.72
N SER A 162 -19.66 -16.27 -8.50
CA SER A 162 -20.58 -17.01 -7.63
C SER A 162 -20.29 -16.68 -6.16
N LEU A 163 -21.28 -16.86 -5.28
CA LEU A 163 -21.13 -16.65 -3.85
C LEU A 163 -19.94 -17.43 -3.24
N SER A 164 -19.65 -18.62 -3.75
CA SER A 164 -18.49 -19.40 -3.31
C SER A 164 -17.16 -18.78 -3.73
N GLN A 165 -17.10 -18.19 -4.92
CA GLN A 165 -15.93 -17.48 -5.43
C GLN A 165 -15.72 -16.18 -4.66
N GLU A 166 -16.75 -15.40 -4.37
CA GLU A 166 -16.69 -14.19 -3.54
C GLU A 166 -16.19 -14.51 -2.13
N LYS A 167 -16.75 -15.54 -1.48
CA LYS A 167 -16.28 -16.02 -0.16
C LYS A 167 -14.82 -16.48 -0.16
N THR A 168 -14.31 -16.91 -1.30
CA THR A 168 -12.90 -17.28 -1.45
C THR A 168 -12.05 -16.05 -1.72
N ALA A 169 -12.49 -15.17 -2.60
CA ALA A 169 -11.81 -13.95 -2.97
C ALA A 169 -11.56 -13.02 -1.76
N ILE A 170 -12.58 -12.84 -0.91
CA ILE A 170 -12.51 -11.94 0.25
C ILE A 170 -11.48 -12.37 1.31
N LYS A 171 -11.01 -13.61 1.26
CA LYS A 171 -9.95 -14.12 2.15
C LYS A 171 -8.54 -13.79 1.67
N HIS A 172 -8.41 -13.29 0.46
CA HIS A 172 -7.11 -12.94 -0.10
C HIS A 172 -6.54 -11.72 0.62
N PRO A 173 -5.25 -11.70 1.00
CA PRO A 173 -4.65 -10.61 1.81
C PRO A 173 -4.67 -9.24 1.14
N HIS A 174 -4.80 -9.18 -0.18
CA HIS A 174 -4.92 -7.93 -0.94
C HIS A 174 -6.37 -7.56 -1.26
N VAL A 175 -7.36 -8.31 -0.74
CA VAL A 175 -8.78 -7.99 -0.88
C VAL A 175 -9.30 -7.41 0.42
N ILE A 176 -9.90 -6.23 0.36
CA ILE A 176 -10.30 -5.45 1.54
C ILE A 176 -11.81 -5.46 1.82
N GLY A 177 -12.61 -5.94 0.91
CA GLY A 177 -14.07 -5.97 1.07
C GLY A 177 -14.81 -6.24 -0.23
N MET A 178 -16.13 -6.05 -0.17
CA MET A 178 -16.96 -6.00 -1.37
C MET A 178 -16.81 -4.63 -2.03
N GLY A 179 -16.87 -4.61 -3.35
CA GLY A 179 -16.84 -3.41 -4.16
C GLY A 179 -18.21 -2.78 -4.33
N GLU A 180 -18.40 -2.10 -5.45
CA GLU A 180 -19.67 -1.48 -5.81
C GLU A 180 -20.78 -2.54 -5.98
N VAL A 181 -21.98 -2.22 -5.52
CA VAL A 181 -23.21 -3.04 -5.58
C VAL A 181 -24.36 -2.26 -6.18
#